data_92414661af8a2158343f393a69543a50
#
_entry.id   92414661af8a2158343f393a69543a50
#
_cell.length_a   1.000
_cell.length_b   1.000
_cell.length_c   1.000
_cell.angle_alpha   90.00
_cell.angle_beta   90.00
_cell.angle_gamma   90.00
#
_symmetry.space_group_name_H-M   'P 1'
#
loop_
_entity.id
_entity.type
_entity.pdbx_description
1 polymer ?
#
loop_
_entity_poly.entity_id
_entity_poly.type
_entity_poly.pdbx_seq_one_letter_code
_entity_poly.pdbx_strand_id
1 'polypeptide(L)'
;MIIKDFETFVVGNPPPRFGGRYFIFVKLVTDTGIIGYGEVYCATFSAHTVEAMLKDTAERYVVGHDPFHIERLWRRVYGAGYTQRPDVSLVSILSALEMACWDIIGKACDKPVFELLGGQVHERLRSYTYIYPSKGDVYPDKSDDDHVYVNPDRAAERALDYVAQGFTAVKFDPAGPYTVFDGGMPTGEELDRSEAFTRRIREAVGGEIDLLFGTHGQFSPAGAIRLAKRLEPLDPLWFEEPVPPDNIQAMARVAGSTSIPIATGERLCTKYEFAQVLQDNAASILQLNLGRVGGLLEAKKIAALAEVHHAQLAPHMYCGPIVGAA
;
A
#
# COMPACT_ATOMS: atom_id res chain seq x y z
N MET A 1 -6.84 21.04 -24.76
CA MET A 1 -5.66 20.14 -24.77
C MET A 1 -6.17 18.73 -24.87
N ILE A 2 -5.58 17.92 -25.74
CA ILE A 2 -6.04 16.55 -25.99
C ILE A 2 -4.85 15.60 -25.92
N ILE A 3 -4.99 14.47 -25.25
CA ILE A 3 -4.00 13.40 -25.24
C ILE A 3 -4.03 12.75 -26.63
N LYS A 4 -2.89 12.76 -27.33
CA LYS A 4 -2.80 12.26 -28.71
C LYS A 4 -2.11 10.90 -28.81
N ASP A 5 -1.26 10.55 -27.83
CA ASP A 5 -0.43 9.36 -27.90
C ASP A 5 0.00 8.89 -26.49
N PHE A 6 0.44 7.65 -26.39
CA PHE A 6 0.98 7.08 -25.17
C PHE A 6 2.07 6.04 -25.45
N GLU A 7 2.94 5.84 -24.47
CA GLU A 7 3.95 4.75 -24.44
C GLU A 7 3.88 4.03 -23.09
N THR A 8 4.18 2.75 -23.09
CA THR A 8 4.27 1.94 -21.86
C THR A 8 5.65 1.34 -21.71
N PHE A 9 6.09 1.19 -20.45
CA PHE A 9 7.41 0.65 -20.13
C PHE A 9 7.29 -0.40 -19.05
N VAL A 10 7.87 -1.57 -19.28
CA VAL A 10 8.07 -2.61 -18.26
C VAL A 10 9.54 -2.62 -17.91
N VAL A 11 9.86 -2.23 -16.68
CA VAL A 11 11.25 -2.08 -16.21
C VAL A 11 11.52 -3.11 -15.12
N GLY A 12 12.49 -3.99 -15.35
CA GLY A 12 12.93 -4.95 -14.34
C GLY A 12 13.63 -4.25 -13.18
N ASN A 13 13.39 -4.71 -11.97
CA ASN A 13 14.02 -4.22 -10.75
C ASN A 13 15.00 -5.29 -10.24
N PRO A 14 16.32 -5.10 -10.38
CA PRO A 14 17.32 -6.05 -9.89
C PRO A 14 17.33 -6.12 -8.36
N PRO A 15 17.89 -7.19 -7.75
CA PRO A 15 18.09 -7.21 -6.31
C PRO A 15 18.76 -5.94 -5.78
N PRO A 16 18.31 -5.44 -4.61
CA PRO A 16 17.45 -6.08 -3.60
C PRO A 16 15.94 -6.06 -3.86
N ARG A 17 15.45 -5.54 -4.96
CA ARG A 17 14.06 -5.53 -5.40
C ARG A 17 13.09 -4.78 -4.47
N PHE A 18 13.55 -3.71 -3.82
CA PHE A 18 12.65 -2.84 -3.06
C PHE A 18 11.54 -2.30 -3.95
N GLY A 19 10.29 -2.40 -3.48
CA GLY A 19 9.12 -1.96 -4.22
C GLY A 19 8.58 -2.94 -5.27
N GLY A 20 9.23 -4.10 -5.47
CA GLY A 20 8.77 -5.14 -6.39
C GLY A 20 9.83 -5.65 -7.35
N ARG A 21 9.48 -6.66 -8.13
CA ARG A 21 10.38 -7.30 -9.10
C ARG A 21 10.49 -6.53 -10.42
N TYR A 22 9.49 -5.72 -10.72
CA TYR A 22 9.41 -4.88 -11.91
C TYR A 22 8.46 -3.71 -11.65
N PHE A 23 8.58 -2.68 -12.47
CA PHE A 23 7.68 -1.53 -12.48
C PHE A 23 7.05 -1.38 -13.87
N ILE A 24 5.81 -0.89 -13.92
CA ILE A 24 5.08 -0.64 -15.16
C ILE A 24 4.71 0.84 -15.20
N PHE A 25 5.23 1.54 -16.18
CA PHE A 25 4.98 2.97 -16.36
C PHE A 25 4.16 3.25 -17.62
N VAL A 26 3.44 4.36 -17.60
CA VAL A 26 2.81 4.95 -18.75
C VAL A 26 3.28 6.38 -18.93
N LYS A 27 3.52 6.77 -20.18
CA LYS A 27 3.79 8.12 -20.63
C LYS A 27 2.63 8.55 -21.53
N LEU A 28 1.98 9.63 -21.20
CA LEU A 28 0.94 10.27 -22.05
C LEU A 28 1.54 11.51 -22.71
N VAL A 29 1.16 11.75 -23.97
CA VAL A 29 1.61 12.90 -24.76
C VAL A 29 0.42 13.68 -25.26
N THR A 30 0.37 14.98 -25.03
CA THR A 30 -0.70 15.87 -25.51
C THR A 30 -0.40 16.43 -26.90
N ASP A 31 -1.43 16.98 -27.55
CA ASP A 31 -1.35 17.73 -28.82
C ASP A 31 -0.50 19.02 -28.70
N THR A 32 -0.32 19.52 -27.48
CA THR A 32 0.53 20.69 -27.18
C THR A 32 1.97 20.30 -26.81
N GLY A 33 2.30 19.00 -26.78
CA GLY A 33 3.64 18.50 -26.47
C GLY A 33 3.91 18.31 -24.95
N ILE A 34 2.95 18.60 -24.08
CA ILE A 34 3.10 18.30 -22.63
C ILE A 34 3.04 16.80 -22.42
N ILE A 35 3.94 16.28 -21.57
CA ILE A 35 4.06 14.87 -21.25
C ILE A 35 3.74 14.66 -19.77
N GLY A 36 2.97 13.62 -19.48
CA GLY A 36 2.73 13.15 -18.11
C GLY A 36 3.07 11.69 -17.93
N TYR A 37 3.46 11.32 -16.70
CA TYR A 37 3.86 9.97 -16.33
C TYR A 37 2.97 9.42 -15.22
N GLY A 38 2.71 8.12 -15.28
CA GLY A 38 2.01 7.37 -14.24
C GLY A 38 2.61 5.97 -14.07
N GLU A 39 2.24 5.32 -12.99
CA GLU A 39 2.74 3.99 -12.64
C GLU A 39 1.60 3.08 -12.18
N VAL A 40 1.59 1.84 -12.68
CA VAL A 40 0.65 0.80 -12.26
C VAL A 40 1.25 -0.02 -11.12
N TYR A 41 0.50 -0.19 -10.04
CA TYR A 41 0.82 -1.20 -9.04
C TYR A 41 -0.20 -2.35 -9.09
N CYS A 42 0.09 -3.38 -9.87
CA CYS A 42 -0.72 -4.59 -9.99
C CYS A 42 0.18 -5.84 -10.01
N ALA A 43 0.11 -6.64 -8.95
CA ALA A 43 0.92 -7.85 -8.78
C ALA A 43 0.18 -9.15 -9.12
N THR A 44 -1.11 -9.08 -9.48
CA THR A 44 -1.97 -10.25 -9.71
C THR A 44 -1.58 -11.02 -10.98
N PHE A 45 -1.13 -10.29 -12.00
CA PHE A 45 -0.78 -10.83 -13.32
C PHE A 45 0.69 -10.58 -13.66
N SER A 46 1.18 -11.22 -14.73
CA SER A 46 2.51 -10.91 -15.25
C SER A 46 2.58 -9.46 -15.75
N ALA A 47 3.77 -8.86 -15.72
CA ALA A 47 3.98 -7.49 -16.15
C ALA A 47 3.45 -7.20 -17.56
N HIS A 48 3.67 -8.12 -18.51
CA HIS A 48 3.21 -7.96 -19.89
C HIS A 48 1.70 -8.09 -20.04
N THR A 49 1.03 -8.89 -19.20
CA THR A 49 -0.44 -8.95 -19.18
C THR A 49 -1.01 -7.62 -18.69
N VAL A 50 -0.46 -7.07 -17.61
CA VAL A 50 -0.88 -5.76 -17.08
C VAL A 50 -0.59 -4.64 -18.09
N GLU A 51 0.55 -4.69 -18.76
CA GLU A 51 0.90 -3.75 -19.83
C GLU A 51 -0.10 -3.80 -20.98
N ALA A 52 -0.54 -5.00 -21.41
CA ALA A 52 -1.56 -5.15 -22.45
C ALA A 52 -2.91 -4.56 -22.03
N MET A 53 -3.34 -4.77 -20.79
CA MET A 53 -4.54 -4.18 -20.23
C MET A 53 -4.44 -2.63 -20.14
N LEU A 54 -3.26 -2.13 -19.75
CA LEU A 54 -2.98 -0.69 -19.71
C LEU A 54 -3.09 -0.06 -21.11
N LYS A 55 -2.51 -0.71 -22.14
CA LYS A 55 -2.58 -0.26 -23.55
C LYS A 55 -4.03 -0.20 -24.03
N ASP A 56 -4.80 -1.29 -23.85
CA ASP A 56 -6.22 -1.33 -24.22
C ASP A 56 -7.03 -0.22 -23.56
N THR A 57 -6.81 -0.01 -22.25
CA THR A 57 -7.54 1.03 -21.50
C THR A 57 -7.14 2.44 -21.95
N ALA A 58 -5.85 2.70 -22.17
CA ALA A 58 -5.36 3.99 -22.63
C ALA A 58 -5.91 4.34 -24.02
N GLU A 59 -5.87 3.40 -24.95
CA GLU A 59 -6.37 3.58 -26.31
C GLU A 59 -7.88 3.91 -26.34
N ARG A 60 -8.67 3.18 -25.58
CA ARG A 60 -10.14 3.34 -25.58
C ARG A 60 -10.65 4.52 -24.77
N TYR A 61 -9.97 4.94 -23.72
CA TYR A 61 -10.53 5.89 -22.75
C TYR A 61 -9.72 7.15 -22.53
N VAL A 62 -8.45 7.18 -22.97
CA VAL A 62 -7.53 8.31 -22.71
C VAL A 62 -7.17 9.04 -24.00
N VAL A 63 -6.76 8.34 -25.04
CA VAL A 63 -6.43 8.96 -26.32
C VAL A 63 -7.67 9.68 -26.89
N GLY A 64 -7.47 10.89 -27.37
CA GLY A 64 -8.53 11.75 -27.89
C GLY A 64 -9.33 12.51 -26.82
N HIS A 65 -8.94 12.42 -25.54
CA HIS A 65 -9.64 13.08 -24.44
C HIS A 65 -8.79 14.16 -23.77
N ASP A 66 -9.47 15.08 -23.12
CA ASP A 66 -8.86 16.16 -22.36
C ASP A 66 -8.40 15.63 -21.00
N PRO A 67 -7.10 15.75 -20.61
CA PRO A 67 -6.57 15.29 -19.33
C PRO A 67 -7.20 15.99 -18.13
N PHE A 68 -7.79 17.17 -18.27
CA PHE A 68 -8.49 17.86 -17.19
C PHE A 68 -9.79 17.18 -16.74
N HIS A 69 -10.33 16.27 -17.53
CA HIS A 69 -11.59 15.60 -17.21
C HIS A 69 -11.40 14.32 -16.37
N ILE A 70 -10.69 14.43 -15.25
CA ILE A 70 -10.33 13.32 -14.35
C ILE A 70 -11.56 12.52 -13.89
N GLU A 71 -12.61 13.18 -13.39
CA GLU A 71 -13.85 12.50 -12.96
C GLU A 71 -14.53 11.75 -14.10
N ARG A 72 -14.51 12.32 -15.31
CA ARG A 72 -15.08 11.68 -16.48
C ARG A 72 -14.29 10.43 -16.87
N LEU A 73 -12.95 10.51 -16.85
CA LEU A 73 -12.07 9.37 -17.10
C LEU A 73 -12.39 8.26 -16.11
N TRP A 74 -12.37 8.60 -14.80
CA TRP A 74 -12.62 7.65 -13.72
C TRP A 74 -13.95 6.92 -13.90
N ARG A 75 -15.04 7.65 -14.12
CA ARG A 75 -16.38 7.07 -14.29
C ARG A 75 -16.52 6.21 -15.53
N ARG A 76 -15.89 6.59 -16.63
CA ARG A 76 -15.92 5.81 -17.88
C ARG A 76 -15.18 4.49 -17.76
N VAL A 77 -14.00 4.49 -17.15
CA VAL A 77 -13.20 3.26 -16.95
C VAL A 77 -13.87 2.35 -15.92
N TYR A 78 -14.26 2.89 -14.76
CA TYR A 78 -14.91 2.13 -13.71
C TYR A 78 -16.27 1.55 -14.13
N GLY A 79 -17.03 2.26 -14.96
CA GLY A 79 -18.31 1.81 -15.48
C GLY A 79 -18.21 0.95 -16.75
N ALA A 80 -17.01 0.69 -17.26
CA ALA A 80 -16.81 -0.08 -18.48
C ALA A 80 -17.35 -1.51 -18.34
N GLY A 81 -17.95 -2.03 -19.40
CA GLY A 81 -18.50 -3.39 -19.40
C GLY A 81 -19.66 -3.61 -18.42
N TYR A 82 -20.29 -2.56 -17.90
CA TYR A 82 -21.38 -2.62 -16.91
C TYR A 82 -21.04 -3.32 -15.60
N THR A 83 -19.75 -3.42 -15.24
CA THR A 83 -19.30 -4.12 -14.04
C THR A 83 -19.48 -3.26 -12.79
N GLN A 84 -19.00 -2.03 -12.78
CA GLN A 84 -19.12 -1.04 -11.69
C GLN A 84 -18.88 -1.62 -10.29
N ARG A 85 -17.83 -2.41 -10.17
CA ARG A 85 -17.40 -3.02 -8.91
C ARG A 85 -15.92 -2.77 -8.67
N PRO A 86 -15.50 -2.72 -7.43
CA PRO A 86 -14.08 -2.73 -7.10
C PRO A 86 -13.38 -3.92 -7.78
N ASP A 87 -12.38 -3.61 -8.58
CA ASP A 87 -11.50 -4.56 -9.27
C ASP A 87 -10.10 -3.97 -9.22
N VAL A 88 -9.26 -4.58 -8.39
CA VAL A 88 -7.92 -4.06 -8.13
C VAL A 88 -7.06 -3.97 -9.40
N SER A 89 -7.28 -4.84 -10.39
CA SER A 89 -6.51 -4.80 -11.64
C SER A 89 -6.92 -3.61 -12.51
N LEU A 90 -8.22 -3.44 -12.72
CA LEU A 90 -8.76 -2.31 -13.48
C LEU A 90 -8.43 -0.97 -12.81
N VAL A 91 -8.63 -0.90 -11.48
CA VAL A 91 -8.43 0.35 -10.73
C VAL A 91 -6.94 0.70 -10.61
N SER A 92 -6.03 -0.29 -10.60
CA SER A 92 -4.58 -0.04 -10.69
C SER A 92 -4.19 0.59 -12.03
N ILE A 93 -4.77 0.10 -13.12
CA ILE A 93 -4.55 0.69 -14.45
C ILE A 93 -5.10 2.11 -14.51
N LEU A 94 -6.31 2.31 -13.98
CA LEU A 94 -6.91 3.64 -13.88
C LEU A 94 -6.05 4.59 -13.06
N SER A 95 -5.45 4.12 -11.96
CA SER A 95 -4.53 4.91 -11.12
C SER A 95 -3.37 5.47 -11.91
N ALA A 96 -2.73 4.65 -12.74
CA ALA A 96 -1.59 5.09 -13.56
C ALA A 96 -2.00 6.15 -14.61
N LEU A 97 -3.12 5.93 -15.29
CA LEU A 97 -3.62 6.86 -16.28
C LEU A 97 -4.05 8.19 -15.66
N GLU A 98 -4.65 8.14 -14.49
CA GLU A 98 -5.09 9.30 -13.73
C GLU A 98 -3.90 10.11 -13.20
N MET A 99 -2.87 9.46 -12.63
CA MET A 99 -1.63 10.12 -12.21
C MET A 99 -0.94 10.82 -13.40
N ALA A 100 -0.86 10.16 -14.56
CA ALA A 100 -0.29 10.77 -15.76
C ALA A 100 -1.09 12.00 -16.23
N CYS A 101 -2.41 11.99 -16.09
CA CYS A 101 -3.24 13.16 -16.34
C CYS A 101 -2.96 14.30 -15.35
N TRP A 102 -2.83 14.00 -14.05
CA TRP A 102 -2.46 15.00 -13.04
C TRP A 102 -1.08 15.61 -13.29
N ASP A 103 -0.09 14.80 -13.72
CA ASP A 103 1.22 15.32 -14.11
C ASP A 103 1.13 16.29 -15.30
N ILE A 104 0.29 15.99 -16.30
CA ILE A 104 -0.01 16.94 -17.41
C ILE A 104 -0.67 18.20 -16.86
N ILE A 105 -1.67 18.07 -15.99
CA ILE A 105 -2.42 19.21 -15.42
C ILE A 105 -1.47 20.13 -14.64
N GLY A 106 -0.62 19.56 -13.78
CA GLY A 106 0.37 20.31 -13.02
C GLY A 106 1.30 21.12 -13.93
N LYS A 107 1.85 20.46 -14.96
CA LYS A 107 2.71 21.11 -15.97
C LYS A 107 1.98 22.17 -16.79
N ALA A 108 0.75 21.92 -17.17
CA ALA A 108 -0.07 22.87 -17.92
C ALA A 108 -0.44 24.13 -17.11
N CYS A 109 -0.62 23.97 -15.81
CA CYS A 109 -0.92 25.06 -14.87
C CYS A 109 0.33 25.72 -14.30
N ASP A 110 1.53 25.20 -14.59
CA ASP A 110 2.81 25.62 -13.98
C ASP A 110 2.73 25.57 -12.44
N LYS A 111 2.15 24.49 -11.89
CA LYS A 111 1.93 24.27 -10.47
C LYS A 111 2.23 22.83 -10.07
N PRO A 112 2.86 22.59 -8.90
CA PRO A 112 2.89 21.25 -8.35
C PRO A 112 1.46 20.76 -8.06
N VAL A 113 1.23 19.47 -8.24
CA VAL A 113 -0.11 18.87 -8.12
C VAL A 113 -0.72 19.10 -6.73
N PHE A 114 0.08 19.07 -5.67
CA PHE A 114 -0.43 19.31 -4.32
C PHE A 114 -1.04 20.72 -4.14
N GLU A 115 -0.54 21.74 -4.83
CA GLU A 115 -1.16 23.08 -4.80
C GLU A 115 -2.54 23.08 -5.45
N LEU A 116 -2.72 22.30 -6.52
CA LEU A 116 -4.01 22.15 -7.21
C LEU A 116 -5.02 21.31 -6.40
N LEU A 117 -4.54 20.51 -5.47
CA LEU A 117 -5.34 19.66 -4.58
C LEU A 117 -5.66 20.34 -3.22
N GLY A 118 -5.32 21.61 -3.04
CA GLY A 118 -5.65 22.37 -1.84
C GLY A 118 -4.45 22.91 -1.06
N GLY A 119 -3.23 22.65 -1.53
CA GLY A 119 -2.00 23.16 -0.95
C GLY A 119 -1.37 22.24 0.10
N GLN A 120 -0.21 22.65 0.56
CA GLN A 120 0.59 21.92 1.54
C GLN A 120 0.08 22.16 2.96
N VAL A 121 -0.17 21.06 3.69
CA VAL A 121 -0.56 21.09 5.11
C VAL A 121 0.65 20.80 6.02
N HIS A 122 1.48 19.83 5.62
CA HIS A 122 2.66 19.41 6.38
C HIS A 122 3.94 19.66 5.58
N GLU A 123 4.94 20.29 6.20
CA GLU A 123 6.26 20.47 5.59
C GLU A 123 7.07 19.18 5.55
N ARG A 124 6.83 18.28 6.51
CA ARG A 124 7.50 16.99 6.66
C ARG A 124 6.49 15.95 7.06
N LEU A 125 6.63 14.76 6.48
CA LEU A 125 5.85 13.58 6.84
C LEU A 125 6.74 12.59 7.58
N ARG A 126 6.21 12.00 8.65
CA ARG A 126 6.86 10.88 9.32
C ARG A 126 6.78 9.66 8.42
N SER A 127 7.89 8.99 8.19
CA SER A 127 7.95 7.71 7.48
C SER A 127 8.39 6.59 8.40
N TYR A 128 8.05 5.37 8.00
CA TYR A 128 8.54 4.14 8.61
C TYR A 128 9.25 3.28 7.54
N THR A 129 9.98 2.27 7.97
CA THR A 129 10.58 1.29 7.08
C THR A 129 10.24 -0.13 7.51
N TYR A 130 10.08 -1.03 6.55
CA TYR A 130 10.10 -2.46 6.83
C TYR A 130 11.53 -2.88 7.22
N ILE A 131 11.68 -3.86 8.10
CA ILE A 131 12.99 -4.43 8.44
C ILE A 131 13.45 -5.31 7.27
N TYR A 132 14.05 -4.69 6.26
CA TYR A 132 14.62 -5.37 5.11
C TYR A 132 16.06 -5.83 5.36
N PRO A 133 16.53 -6.91 4.70
CA PRO A 133 17.90 -7.35 4.81
C PRO A 133 18.89 -6.24 4.36
N SER A 134 20.07 -6.21 4.97
CA SER A 134 21.13 -5.27 4.58
C SER A 134 21.84 -5.64 3.27
N LYS A 135 21.79 -6.92 2.91
CA LYS A 135 22.40 -7.49 1.70
C LYS A 135 21.45 -8.56 1.13
N GLY A 136 21.59 -8.80 -0.17
CA GLY A 136 20.79 -9.81 -0.86
C GLY A 136 19.43 -9.28 -1.33
N ASP A 137 18.46 -10.17 -1.42
CA ASP A 137 17.14 -9.91 -1.96
C ASP A 137 16.10 -9.79 -0.84
N VAL A 138 15.06 -8.97 -1.03
CA VAL A 138 13.90 -8.94 -0.14
C VAL A 138 13.05 -10.21 -0.21
N TYR A 139 13.29 -11.06 -1.20
CA TYR A 139 12.69 -12.39 -1.35
C TYR A 139 13.73 -13.46 -1.01
N PRO A 140 13.86 -13.85 0.28
CA PRO A 140 14.87 -14.81 0.71
C PRO A 140 14.57 -16.22 0.19
N ASP A 141 15.60 -17.07 0.19
CA ASP A 141 15.38 -18.50 0.13
C ASP A 141 14.65 -18.94 1.42
N LYS A 142 13.63 -19.78 1.26
CA LYS A 142 12.80 -20.26 2.40
C LYS A 142 13.58 -21.10 3.41
N SER A 143 14.79 -21.54 3.07
CA SER A 143 15.69 -22.31 3.95
C SER A 143 16.69 -21.48 4.74
N ASP A 144 16.64 -20.13 4.61
CA ASP A 144 17.58 -19.24 5.31
C ASP A 144 17.06 -18.88 6.71
N ASP A 145 17.41 -19.69 7.70
CA ASP A 145 17.05 -19.49 9.11
C ASP A 145 17.79 -18.29 9.76
N ASP A 146 18.83 -17.73 9.12
CA ASP A 146 19.55 -16.53 9.59
C ASP A 146 19.00 -15.22 9.00
N HIS A 147 17.91 -15.29 8.22
CA HIS A 147 17.30 -14.13 7.61
C HIS A 147 16.57 -13.24 8.63
N VAL A 148 16.58 -11.92 8.39
CA VAL A 148 15.93 -10.90 9.27
C VAL A 148 14.42 -11.12 9.49
N TYR A 149 13.74 -11.89 8.65
CA TYR A 149 12.31 -12.19 8.81
C TYR A 149 12.02 -13.35 9.77
N VAL A 150 13.03 -14.13 10.15
CA VAL A 150 12.87 -15.31 11.01
C VAL A 150 13.79 -15.28 12.22
N ASN A 151 14.98 -14.68 12.11
CA ASN A 151 15.96 -14.59 13.19
C ASN A 151 15.76 -13.29 14.00
N PRO A 152 15.36 -13.35 15.28
CA PRO A 152 15.05 -12.17 16.09
C PRO A 152 16.29 -11.30 16.37
N ASP A 153 17.50 -11.87 16.48
CA ASP A 153 18.71 -11.09 16.69
C ASP A 153 19.10 -10.32 15.44
N ARG A 154 19.01 -10.94 14.27
CA ARG A 154 19.22 -10.24 12.99
C ARG A 154 18.19 -9.14 12.74
N ALA A 155 16.93 -9.40 13.09
CA ALA A 155 15.88 -8.39 13.00
C ALA A 155 16.16 -7.19 13.93
N ALA A 156 16.59 -7.46 15.16
CA ALA A 156 16.93 -6.44 16.16
C ALA A 156 18.15 -5.60 15.73
N GLU A 157 19.23 -6.24 15.27
CA GLU A 157 20.41 -5.57 14.71
C GLU A 157 20.01 -4.65 13.55
N ARG A 158 19.20 -5.16 12.63
CA ARG A 158 18.77 -4.39 11.46
C ARG A 158 17.81 -3.26 11.81
N ALA A 159 16.97 -3.43 12.83
CA ALA A 159 16.12 -2.35 13.35
C ALA A 159 16.98 -1.20 13.91
N LEU A 160 18.03 -1.49 14.64
CA LEU A 160 18.97 -0.47 15.14
C LEU A 160 19.68 0.28 14.00
N ASP A 161 20.04 -0.39 12.90
CA ASP A 161 20.59 0.27 11.71
C ASP A 161 19.61 1.31 11.13
N TYR A 162 18.31 1.01 11.09
CA TYR A 162 17.30 1.94 10.61
C TYR A 162 17.06 3.09 11.61
N VAL A 163 17.08 2.82 12.90
CA VAL A 163 17.02 3.87 13.94
C VAL A 163 18.21 4.82 13.79
N ALA A 164 19.42 4.30 13.57
CA ALA A 164 20.62 5.12 13.33
C ALA A 164 20.51 5.98 12.05
N GLN A 165 19.69 5.59 11.07
CA GLN A 165 19.39 6.37 9.87
C GLN A 165 18.30 7.44 10.10
N GLY A 166 17.70 7.50 11.30
CA GLY A 166 16.70 8.48 11.68
C GLY A 166 15.25 8.01 11.60
N PHE A 167 14.99 6.73 11.31
CA PHE A 167 13.63 6.20 11.40
C PHE A 167 13.18 6.10 12.85
N THR A 168 11.96 6.54 13.12
CA THR A 168 11.32 6.47 14.44
C THR A 168 10.27 5.37 14.54
N ALA A 169 10.10 4.59 13.47
CA ALA A 169 9.17 3.49 13.39
C ALA A 169 9.70 2.39 12.44
N VAL A 170 9.56 1.12 12.85
CA VAL A 170 10.00 -0.04 12.08
C VAL A 170 8.86 -1.05 11.95
N LYS A 171 8.69 -1.56 10.72
CA LYS A 171 7.65 -2.53 10.37
C LYS A 171 8.27 -3.92 10.17
N PHE A 172 7.59 -4.95 10.65
CA PHE A 172 7.96 -6.35 10.46
C PHE A 172 6.74 -7.26 10.59
N ASP A 173 6.88 -8.51 10.17
CA ASP A 173 5.86 -9.53 10.42
C ASP A 173 6.18 -10.28 11.71
N PRO A 174 5.37 -10.16 12.77
CA PRO A 174 5.62 -10.85 14.03
C PRO A 174 5.38 -12.37 13.94
N ALA A 175 4.67 -12.83 12.90
CA ALA A 175 4.32 -14.23 12.71
C ALA A 175 5.28 -14.99 11.79
N GLY A 176 6.20 -14.27 11.14
CA GLY A 176 7.15 -14.83 10.16
C GLY A 176 6.59 -14.90 8.74
N PRO A 177 7.16 -15.75 7.87
CA PRO A 177 6.83 -15.79 6.45
C PRO A 177 5.34 -15.98 6.17
N TYR A 178 4.82 -15.22 5.21
CA TYR A 178 3.40 -15.14 4.87
C TYR A 178 2.77 -16.44 4.40
N THR A 179 1.56 -16.71 4.90
CA THR A 179 0.66 -17.78 4.44
C THR A 179 -0.67 -17.18 4.01
N VAL A 180 -0.63 -16.21 3.09
CA VAL A 180 -1.79 -15.39 2.66
C VAL A 180 -3.01 -16.16 2.15
N PHE A 181 -2.87 -17.45 1.90
CA PHE A 181 -3.96 -18.29 1.36
C PHE A 181 -4.58 -19.24 2.41
N ASP A 182 -4.06 -19.24 3.63
CA ASP A 182 -4.49 -20.16 4.67
C ASP A 182 -4.64 -19.42 6.00
N GLY A 183 -5.81 -18.80 6.17
CA GLY A 183 -6.15 -18.06 7.39
C GLY A 183 -6.14 -18.97 8.62
N GLY A 184 -5.01 -19.01 9.32
CA GLY A 184 -4.72 -19.98 10.36
C GLY A 184 -5.08 -19.55 11.77
N MET A 185 -5.16 -20.56 12.65
CA MET A 185 -5.13 -20.40 14.10
C MET A 185 -3.71 -20.73 14.57
N PRO A 186 -2.93 -19.77 15.09
CA PRO A 186 -1.59 -20.06 15.55
C PRO A 186 -1.60 -21.00 16.75
N THR A 187 -0.64 -21.92 16.77
CA THR A 187 -0.35 -22.81 17.91
C THR A 187 0.23 -22.03 19.09
N GLY A 188 0.32 -22.67 20.26
CA GLY A 188 1.01 -22.06 21.41
C GLY A 188 2.48 -21.74 21.12
N GLU A 189 3.17 -22.64 20.46
CA GLU A 189 4.59 -22.49 20.08
C GLU A 189 4.80 -21.33 19.09
N GLU A 190 3.90 -21.18 18.09
CA GLU A 190 3.95 -20.05 17.16
C GLU A 190 3.70 -18.72 17.85
N LEU A 191 2.78 -18.67 18.82
CA LEU A 191 2.55 -17.48 19.64
C LEU A 191 3.76 -17.13 20.49
N ASP A 192 4.41 -18.12 21.12
CA ASP A 192 5.61 -17.94 21.94
C ASP A 192 6.78 -17.43 21.09
N ARG A 193 6.95 -17.94 19.86
CA ARG A 193 7.92 -17.48 18.88
C ARG A 193 7.65 -16.03 18.46
N SER A 194 6.42 -15.70 18.14
CA SER A 194 6.02 -14.33 17.76
C SER A 194 6.26 -13.32 18.88
N GLU A 195 5.95 -13.69 20.13
CA GLU A 195 6.22 -12.85 21.28
C GLU A 195 7.73 -12.67 21.49
N ALA A 196 8.52 -13.73 21.44
CA ALA A 196 9.97 -13.67 21.61
C ALA A 196 10.63 -12.81 20.52
N PHE A 197 10.22 -12.98 19.25
CA PHE A 197 10.71 -12.19 18.12
C PHE A 197 10.43 -10.70 18.32
N THR A 198 9.18 -10.34 18.63
CA THR A 198 8.76 -8.96 18.85
C THR A 198 9.44 -8.34 20.06
N ARG A 199 9.52 -9.08 21.15
CA ARG A 199 10.19 -8.65 22.40
C ARG A 199 11.67 -8.35 22.16
N ARG A 200 12.36 -9.18 21.39
CA ARG A 200 13.77 -8.97 21.07
C ARG A 200 14.01 -7.68 20.30
N ILE A 201 13.13 -7.33 19.36
CA ILE A 201 13.19 -6.05 18.63
C ILE A 201 12.89 -4.89 19.59
N ARG A 202 11.83 -4.98 20.41
CA ARG A 202 11.45 -3.94 21.38
C ARG A 202 12.59 -3.66 22.38
N GLU A 203 13.23 -4.68 22.91
CA GLU A 203 14.36 -4.55 23.82
C GLU A 203 15.56 -3.84 23.18
N ALA A 204 15.79 -4.08 21.89
CA ALA A 204 16.89 -3.46 21.16
C ALA A 204 16.61 -1.97 20.85
N VAL A 205 15.44 -1.64 20.36
CA VAL A 205 15.14 -0.26 19.87
C VAL A 205 14.59 0.66 20.98
N GLY A 206 14.18 0.12 22.14
CA GLY A 206 13.62 0.90 23.24
C GLY A 206 12.18 1.33 23.03
N GLY A 207 11.61 2.08 23.99
CA GLY A 207 10.21 2.53 23.99
C GLY A 207 9.89 3.70 23.07
N GLU A 208 10.91 4.44 22.63
CA GLU A 208 10.72 5.64 21.78
C GLU A 208 10.52 5.31 20.30
N ILE A 209 10.75 4.06 19.89
CA ILE A 209 10.59 3.61 18.51
C ILE A 209 9.30 2.83 18.38
N ASP A 210 8.44 3.23 17.46
CA ASP A 210 7.20 2.52 17.19
C ASP A 210 7.43 1.20 16.44
N LEU A 211 6.75 0.15 16.89
CA LEU A 211 6.71 -1.15 16.22
C LEU A 211 5.40 -1.29 15.44
N LEU A 212 5.50 -1.72 14.19
CA LEU A 212 4.38 -1.86 13.29
C LEU A 212 4.31 -3.30 12.77
N PHE A 213 3.15 -3.93 12.90
CA PHE A 213 2.95 -5.30 12.44
C PHE A 213 2.32 -5.32 11.05
N GLY A 214 2.96 -6.03 10.11
CA GLY A 214 2.50 -6.19 8.74
C GLY A 214 2.24 -7.66 8.42
N THR A 215 1.05 -8.16 8.73
CA THR A 215 0.74 -9.60 8.68
C THR A 215 0.02 -10.09 7.41
N HIS A 216 -0.43 -9.21 6.55
CA HIS A 216 -1.03 -9.54 5.24
C HIS A 216 -2.17 -10.56 5.27
N GLY A 217 -3.02 -10.56 6.31
CA GLY A 217 -4.22 -11.39 6.37
C GLY A 217 -3.95 -12.87 6.66
N GLN A 218 -2.97 -13.18 7.49
CA GLN A 218 -2.55 -14.57 7.77
C GLN A 218 -3.47 -15.35 8.70
N PHE A 219 -4.36 -14.68 9.45
CA PHE A 219 -5.07 -15.32 10.53
C PHE A 219 -6.57 -15.41 10.33
N SER A 220 -7.17 -16.41 10.97
CA SER A 220 -8.59 -16.35 11.32
C SER A 220 -8.82 -15.26 12.37
N PRO A 221 -10.04 -14.71 12.53
CA PRO A 221 -10.31 -13.70 13.56
C PRO A 221 -9.92 -14.14 14.97
N ALA A 222 -10.17 -15.40 15.31
CA ALA A 222 -9.79 -15.95 16.61
C ALA A 222 -8.25 -16.06 16.77
N GLY A 223 -7.54 -16.42 15.71
CA GLY A 223 -6.08 -16.45 15.68
C GLY A 223 -5.47 -15.08 15.86
N ALA A 224 -5.96 -14.10 15.10
CA ALA A 224 -5.52 -12.70 15.21
C ALA A 224 -5.73 -12.13 16.62
N ILE A 225 -6.90 -12.39 17.24
CA ILE A 225 -7.20 -11.95 18.61
C ILE A 225 -6.24 -12.59 19.63
N ARG A 226 -5.92 -13.88 19.47
CA ARG A 226 -4.94 -14.55 20.35
C ARG A 226 -3.55 -13.94 20.24
N LEU A 227 -3.10 -13.67 19.00
CA LEU A 227 -1.81 -13.02 18.76
C LEU A 227 -1.80 -11.59 19.31
N ALA A 228 -2.82 -10.80 19.01
CA ALA A 228 -2.93 -9.42 19.51
C ALA A 228 -2.80 -9.37 21.04
N LYS A 229 -3.54 -10.20 21.78
CA LYS A 229 -3.46 -10.25 23.25
C LYS A 229 -2.07 -10.60 23.79
N ARG A 230 -1.28 -11.38 23.04
CA ARG A 230 0.11 -11.68 23.43
C ARG A 230 1.03 -10.49 23.22
N LEU A 231 0.78 -9.70 22.16
CA LEU A 231 1.66 -8.63 21.72
C LEU A 231 1.26 -7.24 22.24
N GLU A 232 0.03 -7.05 22.75
CA GLU A 232 -0.40 -5.81 23.39
C GLU A 232 0.58 -5.25 24.43
N PRO A 233 1.18 -6.06 25.33
CA PRO A 233 2.15 -5.56 26.32
C PRO A 233 3.44 -5.00 25.72
N LEU A 234 3.69 -5.22 24.42
CA LEU A 234 4.85 -4.69 23.70
C LEU A 234 4.53 -3.36 22.99
N ASP A 235 3.33 -2.84 23.16
CA ASP A 235 2.84 -1.53 22.69
C ASP A 235 3.14 -1.26 21.20
N PRO A 236 2.60 -2.07 20.26
CA PRO A 236 2.75 -1.79 18.85
C PRO A 236 1.83 -0.63 18.41
N LEU A 237 2.31 0.20 17.48
CA LEU A 237 1.54 1.32 16.93
C LEU A 237 0.33 0.86 16.12
N TRP A 238 0.47 -0.26 15.38
CA TRP A 238 -0.66 -0.89 14.68
C TRP A 238 -0.46 -2.39 14.41
N PHE A 239 -1.58 -3.05 14.17
CA PHE A 239 -1.67 -4.40 13.63
C PHE A 239 -2.32 -4.33 12.26
N GLU A 240 -1.54 -4.50 11.21
CA GLU A 240 -1.97 -4.37 9.82
C GLU A 240 -2.54 -5.69 9.31
N GLU A 241 -3.71 -5.61 8.68
CA GLU A 241 -4.42 -6.72 8.05
C GLU A 241 -4.32 -8.04 8.84
N PRO A 242 -4.83 -8.07 10.08
CA PRO A 242 -4.77 -9.27 10.91
C PRO A 242 -5.54 -10.46 10.30
N VAL A 243 -6.54 -10.16 9.47
CA VAL A 243 -7.36 -11.13 8.73
C VAL A 243 -7.41 -10.73 7.25
N PRO A 244 -7.79 -11.64 6.32
CA PRO A 244 -8.01 -11.29 4.93
C PRO A 244 -8.95 -10.08 4.76
N PRO A 245 -8.70 -9.17 3.81
CA PRO A 245 -9.44 -7.93 3.66
C PRO A 245 -10.83 -8.09 3.03
N ASP A 246 -11.17 -9.27 2.55
CA ASP A 246 -12.44 -9.60 1.90
C ASP A 246 -13.62 -9.74 2.88
N ASN A 247 -13.35 -9.82 4.19
CA ASN A 247 -14.37 -9.88 5.23
C ASN A 247 -14.17 -8.76 6.26
N ILE A 248 -14.80 -7.62 6.00
CA ILE A 248 -14.69 -6.42 6.85
C ILE A 248 -15.23 -6.66 8.26
N GLN A 249 -16.32 -7.43 8.42
CA GLN A 249 -16.89 -7.75 9.72
C GLN A 249 -15.95 -8.63 10.56
N ALA A 250 -15.20 -9.53 9.92
CA ALA A 250 -14.15 -10.31 10.59
C ALA A 250 -13.04 -9.40 11.11
N MET A 251 -12.61 -8.41 10.32
CA MET A 251 -11.63 -7.41 10.74
C MET A 251 -12.16 -6.51 11.86
N ALA A 252 -13.42 -6.04 11.77
CA ALA A 252 -14.08 -5.27 12.81
C ALA A 252 -14.16 -6.03 14.15
N ARG A 253 -14.38 -7.35 14.10
CA ARG A 253 -14.34 -8.20 15.30
C ARG A 253 -12.95 -8.21 15.94
N VAL A 254 -11.87 -8.25 15.16
CA VAL A 254 -10.51 -8.17 15.69
C VAL A 254 -10.29 -6.78 16.29
N ALA A 255 -10.63 -5.72 15.57
CA ALA A 255 -10.50 -4.34 16.03
C ALA A 255 -11.19 -4.10 17.38
N GLY A 256 -12.40 -4.62 17.56
CA GLY A 256 -13.14 -4.53 18.84
C GLY A 256 -12.63 -5.45 19.95
N SER A 257 -11.59 -6.26 19.72
CA SER A 257 -11.09 -7.25 20.67
C SER A 257 -9.66 -6.98 21.17
N THR A 258 -9.03 -5.90 20.72
CA THR A 258 -7.66 -5.50 21.08
C THR A 258 -7.57 -3.99 21.24
N SER A 259 -6.59 -3.53 22.04
CA SER A 259 -6.23 -2.12 22.15
C SER A 259 -5.27 -1.68 21.04
N ILE A 260 -4.65 -2.62 20.32
CA ILE A 260 -3.76 -2.30 19.20
C ILE A 260 -4.59 -1.72 18.05
N PRO A 261 -4.29 -0.51 17.55
CA PRO A 261 -4.97 0.04 16.39
C PRO A 261 -4.87 -0.87 15.17
N ILE A 262 -5.97 -1.12 14.48
CA ILE A 262 -5.97 -1.90 13.25
C ILE A 262 -5.70 -0.97 12.06
N ALA A 263 -4.79 -1.41 11.17
CA ALA A 263 -4.50 -0.77 9.90
C ALA A 263 -4.88 -1.70 8.74
N THR A 264 -5.40 -1.13 7.64
CA THR A 264 -5.72 -1.87 6.41
C THR A 264 -5.81 -0.95 5.22
N GLY A 265 -5.72 -1.48 4.01
CA GLY A 265 -6.00 -0.71 2.80
C GLY A 265 -5.09 -0.97 1.61
N GLU A 266 -3.93 -1.59 1.78
CA GLU A 266 -3.01 -1.86 0.66
C GLU A 266 -3.61 -2.77 -0.42
N ARG A 267 -4.57 -3.63 -0.04
CA ARG A 267 -5.29 -4.56 -0.93
C ARG A 267 -6.70 -4.10 -1.30
N LEU A 268 -7.13 -2.94 -0.80
CA LEU A 268 -8.41 -2.34 -1.12
C LEU A 268 -8.27 -1.31 -2.26
N CYS A 269 -9.34 -1.12 -3.01
CA CYS A 269 -9.41 -0.09 -4.03
C CYS A 269 -10.76 0.64 -3.96
N THR A 270 -10.76 1.88 -4.42
CA THR A 270 -11.93 2.77 -4.44
C THR A 270 -12.45 3.21 -3.06
N LYS A 271 -13.03 4.39 -3.03
CA LYS A 271 -13.73 4.92 -1.85
C LYS A 271 -14.86 4.02 -1.32
N TYR A 272 -15.40 3.12 -2.14
CA TYR A 272 -16.52 2.27 -1.73
C TYR A 272 -16.09 1.20 -0.71
N GLU A 273 -14.92 0.56 -0.92
CA GLU A 273 -14.38 -0.40 0.05
C GLU A 273 -13.91 0.31 1.32
N PHE A 274 -13.21 1.45 1.19
CA PHE A 274 -12.78 2.22 2.35
C PHE A 274 -13.94 2.77 3.18
N ALA A 275 -15.05 3.19 2.54
CA ALA A 275 -16.24 3.60 3.26
C ALA A 275 -16.81 2.47 4.12
N GLN A 276 -16.81 1.23 3.62
CA GLN A 276 -17.27 0.07 4.39
C GLN A 276 -16.36 -0.22 5.58
N VAL A 277 -15.03 -0.16 5.41
CA VAL A 277 -14.05 -0.30 6.51
C VAL A 277 -14.34 0.69 7.63
N LEU A 278 -14.59 1.96 7.27
CA LEU A 278 -14.86 3.03 8.23
C LEU A 278 -16.24 2.87 8.91
N GLN A 279 -17.27 2.54 8.15
CA GLN A 279 -18.63 2.32 8.68
C GLN A 279 -18.67 1.19 9.71
N ASP A 280 -17.94 0.11 9.47
CA ASP A 280 -17.88 -1.05 10.36
C ASP A 280 -16.85 -0.90 11.49
N ASN A 281 -16.13 0.24 11.56
CA ASN A 281 -15.03 0.47 12.49
C ASN A 281 -13.97 -0.66 12.45
N ALA A 282 -13.69 -1.17 11.25
CA ALA A 282 -12.79 -2.29 11.06
C ALA A 282 -11.31 -1.89 11.15
N ALA A 283 -10.99 -0.61 10.92
CA ALA A 283 -9.66 -0.06 11.08
C ALA A 283 -9.73 1.43 11.43
N SER A 284 -8.71 1.92 12.14
CA SER A 284 -8.50 3.34 12.46
C SER A 284 -7.36 3.97 11.67
N ILE A 285 -6.64 3.18 10.88
CA ILE A 285 -5.53 3.63 10.03
C ILE A 285 -5.74 3.05 8.63
N LEU A 286 -5.82 3.91 7.63
CA LEU A 286 -6.02 3.52 6.24
C LEU A 286 -4.71 3.58 5.46
N GLN A 287 -4.32 2.46 4.86
CA GLN A 287 -3.08 2.26 4.13
C GLN A 287 -3.34 2.15 2.61
N LEU A 288 -4.04 3.13 2.07
CA LEU A 288 -4.31 3.17 0.64
C LEU A 288 -3.00 3.26 -0.18
N ASN A 289 -2.97 2.63 -1.36
CA ASN A 289 -1.85 2.74 -2.30
C ASN A 289 -2.30 3.52 -3.54
N LEU A 290 -1.63 4.63 -3.86
CA LEU A 290 -2.03 5.50 -4.97
C LEU A 290 -1.95 4.83 -6.33
N GLY A 291 -1.05 3.86 -6.51
CA GLY A 291 -0.96 3.06 -7.73
C GLY A 291 -2.04 1.99 -7.87
N ARG A 292 -2.95 1.86 -6.88
CA ARG A 292 -3.97 0.80 -6.83
C ARG A 292 -5.37 1.32 -6.54
N VAL A 293 -5.50 2.47 -5.88
CA VAL A 293 -6.76 2.94 -5.30
C VAL A 293 -7.66 3.69 -6.29
N GLY A 294 -7.17 4.03 -7.46
CA GLY A 294 -7.87 4.82 -8.48
C GLY A 294 -7.29 6.21 -8.71
N GLY A 295 -6.06 6.44 -8.27
CA GLY A 295 -5.30 7.66 -8.46
C GLY A 295 -5.43 8.69 -7.34
N LEU A 296 -4.90 9.89 -7.58
CA LEU A 296 -4.80 10.99 -6.61
C LEU A 296 -6.16 11.53 -6.17
N LEU A 297 -7.09 11.73 -7.11
CA LEU A 297 -8.42 12.27 -6.78
C LEU A 297 -9.27 11.28 -5.98
N GLU A 298 -9.18 10.00 -6.28
CA GLU A 298 -9.88 8.97 -5.50
C GLU A 298 -9.26 8.84 -4.09
N ALA A 299 -7.93 8.89 -3.99
CA ALA A 299 -7.23 8.94 -2.70
C ALA A 299 -7.66 10.16 -1.86
N LYS A 300 -7.83 11.33 -2.47
CA LYS A 300 -8.33 12.54 -1.81
C LYS A 300 -9.76 12.36 -1.27
N LYS A 301 -10.63 11.65 -2.00
CA LYS A 301 -11.98 11.31 -1.53
C LYS A 301 -11.95 10.34 -0.35
N ILE A 302 -11.07 9.36 -0.38
CA ILE A 302 -10.84 8.42 0.74
C ILE A 302 -10.32 9.18 1.96
N ALA A 303 -9.39 10.11 1.77
CA ALA A 303 -8.89 10.97 2.84
C ALA A 303 -10.01 11.80 3.50
N ALA A 304 -10.92 12.36 2.69
CA ALA A 304 -12.08 13.10 3.22
C ALA A 304 -13.06 12.20 4.01
N LEU A 305 -13.24 10.94 3.60
CA LEU A 305 -14.00 9.98 4.38
C LEU A 305 -13.30 9.62 5.69
N ALA A 306 -11.98 9.40 5.67
CA ALA A 306 -11.18 9.12 6.85
C ALA A 306 -11.28 10.25 7.87
N GLU A 307 -11.22 11.52 7.43
CA GLU A 307 -11.37 12.71 8.28
C GLU A 307 -12.69 12.71 9.05
N VAL A 308 -13.81 12.39 8.38
CA VAL A 308 -15.14 12.32 9.02
C VAL A 308 -15.20 11.24 10.12
N HIS A 309 -14.45 10.16 9.96
CA HIS A 309 -14.39 9.05 10.92
C HIS A 309 -13.22 9.15 11.91
N HIS A 310 -12.46 10.25 11.90
CA HIS A 310 -11.24 10.44 12.69
C HIS A 310 -10.19 9.34 12.49
N ALA A 311 -10.19 8.70 11.32
CA ALA A 311 -9.19 7.70 10.95
C ALA A 311 -7.94 8.39 10.36
N GLN A 312 -6.78 7.79 10.61
CA GLN A 312 -5.51 8.29 10.10
C GLN A 312 -5.19 7.69 8.73
N LEU A 313 -4.30 8.35 8.00
CA LEU A 313 -3.75 7.85 6.74
C LEU A 313 -2.28 7.51 6.92
N ALA A 314 -1.90 6.31 6.46
CA ALA A 314 -0.52 5.86 6.35
C ALA A 314 -0.35 5.17 4.99
N PRO A 315 -0.24 5.92 3.88
CA PRO A 315 -0.23 5.35 2.54
C PRO A 315 0.81 4.26 2.38
N HIS A 316 0.37 3.11 1.86
CA HIS A 316 1.24 1.99 1.53
C HIS A 316 2.10 2.33 0.32
N MET A 317 3.39 2.01 0.38
CA MET A 317 4.34 2.27 -0.69
C MET A 317 5.27 1.07 -0.92
N TYR A 318 4.76 0.05 -1.62
CA TYR A 318 5.57 -1.04 -2.19
C TYR A 318 5.43 -1.00 -3.71
N CYS A 319 6.09 -0.03 -4.34
CA CYS A 319 5.95 0.38 -5.73
C CYS A 319 7.17 1.17 -6.17
N GLY A 320 7.15 1.69 -7.39
CA GLY A 320 8.25 2.47 -7.96
C GLY A 320 8.16 3.97 -7.65
N PRO A 321 9.03 4.75 -8.29
CA PRO A 321 9.27 6.14 -7.94
C PRO A 321 8.12 7.09 -8.28
N ILE A 322 7.27 6.77 -9.26
CA ILE A 322 6.17 7.67 -9.65
C ILE A 322 5.05 7.63 -8.63
N VAL A 323 4.64 6.44 -8.18
CA VAL A 323 3.70 6.32 -7.05
C VAL A 323 4.28 6.92 -5.78
N GLY A 324 5.60 6.74 -5.56
CA GLY A 324 6.29 7.37 -4.42
C GLY A 324 6.26 8.89 -4.44
N ALA A 325 6.36 9.50 -5.62
CA ALA A 325 6.26 10.95 -5.79
C ALA A 325 4.82 11.47 -5.66
N ALA A 326 3.84 10.67 -6.10
CA ALA A 326 2.42 10.99 -6.01
C ALA A 326 1.89 10.96 -4.58
#